data_8ec2c65d9c4f371538bef3b0e78f3b33
#
_entry.id   8ec2c65d9c4f371538bef3b0e78f3b33
#
_cell.length_a   1.000
_cell.length_b   1.000
_cell.length_c   1.000
_cell.angle_alpha   90.00
_cell.angle_beta   90.00
_cell.angle_gamma   90.00
#
_symmetry.space_group_name_H-M   'P 1'
#
loop_
_entity.id
_entity.type
_entity.pdbx_description
1 polymer ?
#
loop_
_entity_poly.entity_id
_entity_poly.type
_entity_poly.pdbx_seq_one_letter_code
_entity_poly.pdbx_strand_id
1 'polypeptide(L)'
;MSSGTPSPPTNPTRPPASTVPDRALADLVDHVRTRFYGLYRGVVTDNNDPNSLGRIKAQVPAVFGQIDSGWAMPCVPYAGDQVGIAFLPEVGSGVWIEFEGGDVSYPVWVGCYWRASELPPDVAPSVKVIATVSPFELKFDDDGGSLTITDNNGNTVTLDSSGITLSNGSEQVVVSSSSVSVNNGALQVT
;
A
#
# COMPACT_ATOMS: atom_id res chain seq x y z
N MET A 1 56.11 58.76 -51.88
CA MET A 1 56.15 58.03 -50.60
C MET A 1 54.70 57.87 -50.16
N SER A 2 54.16 56.68 -50.41
CA SER A 2 52.77 56.34 -50.07
C SER A 2 52.77 55.43 -48.83
N SER A 3 52.25 55.96 -47.76
CA SER A 3 52.13 55.23 -46.48
C SER A 3 50.86 54.40 -46.49
N GLY A 4 50.99 53.05 -46.66
CA GLY A 4 49.87 52.12 -46.49
C GLY A 4 49.62 51.83 -45.02
N THR A 5 48.42 52.11 -44.60
CA THR A 5 47.90 51.75 -43.27
C THR A 5 47.58 50.26 -43.27
N PRO A 6 47.99 49.50 -42.24
CA PRO A 6 47.58 48.04 -42.11
C PRO A 6 46.14 47.92 -41.72
N SER A 7 45.40 46.97 -42.33
CA SER A 7 44.04 46.62 -41.99
C SER A 7 44.01 45.91 -40.62
N PRO A 8 42.94 46.10 -39.79
CA PRO A 8 42.80 45.45 -38.52
C PRO A 8 42.55 43.93 -38.70
N PRO A 9 42.99 43.11 -37.74
CA PRO A 9 42.78 41.66 -37.82
C PRO A 9 41.31 41.33 -37.74
N THR A 10 40.85 40.51 -38.67
CA THR A 10 39.51 39.91 -38.65
C THR A 10 39.42 38.89 -37.50
N ASN A 11 38.54 39.20 -36.57
CA ASN A 11 38.22 38.30 -35.46
C ASN A 11 37.58 37.02 -36.03
N PRO A 12 38.03 35.80 -35.65
CA PRO A 12 37.39 34.58 -36.13
C PRO A 12 35.96 34.51 -35.61
N THR A 13 35.03 34.46 -36.53
CA THR A 13 33.59 34.30 -36.25
C THR A 13 33.38 33.04 -35.39
N ARG A 14 32.90 33.25 -34.18
CA ARG A 14 32.43 32.18 -33.29
C ARG A 14 31.42 31.31 -34.07
N PRO A 15 31.59 29.99 -34.13
CA PRO A 15 30.64 29.14 -34.80
C PRO A 15 29.25 29.31 -34.14
N PRO A 16 28.15 29.24 -34.89
CA PRO A 16 26.82 29.36 -34.33
C PRO A 16 26.64 28.27 -33.28
N ALA A 17 26.12 28.64 -32.09
CA ALA A 17 25.78 27.71 -31.05
C ALA A 17 24.84 26.63 -31.63
N SER A 18 25.20 25.36 -31.49
CA SER A 18 24.41 24.28 -32.04
C SER A 18 23.03 24.26 -31.37
N THR A 19 21.98 24.28 -32.17
CA THR A 19 20.57 24.27 -31.72
C THR A 19 20.14 22.96 -31.07
N VAL A 20 21.00 21.93 -31.08
CA VAL A 20 20.77 20.60 -30.49
C VAL A 20 20.66 20.62 -28.97
N PRO A 21 21.45 21.41 -28.18
CA PRO A 21 21.30 21.44 -26.74
C PRO A 21 19.97 22.04 -26.26
N ASP A 22 19.45 23.06 -26.93
CA ASP A 22 18.24 23.77 -26.51
C ASP A 22 17.00 22.91 -26.71
N ARG A 23 16.95 22.11 -27.76
CA ARG A 23 15.84 21.19 -28.03
C ARG A 23 15.85 20.01 -27.09
N ALA A 24 17.01 19.41 -26.83
CA ALA A 24 17.16 18.32 -25.86
C ALA A 24 16.81 18.79 -24.45
N LEU A 25 17.15 20.02 -24.07
CA LEU A 25 16.77 20.58 -22.77
C LEU A 25 15.26 20.84 -22.70
N ALA A 26 14.64 21.34 -23.75
CA ALA A 26 13.20 21.54 -23.83
C ALA A 26 12.45 20.19 -23.70
N ASP A 27 12.88 19.19 -24.46
CA ASP A 27 12.31 17.84 -24.42
C ASP A 27 12.46 17.20 -23.02
N LEU A 28 13.60 17.42 -22.34
CA LEU A 28 13.81 16.97 -20.98
C LEU A 28 12.88 17.68 -19.98
N VAL A 29 12.73 19.00 -20.13
CA VAL A 29 11.83 19.78 -19.26
C VAL A 29 10.39 19.34 -19.44
N ASP A 30 9.94 19.12 -20.68
CA ASP A 30 8.59 18.61 -20.96
C ASP A 30 8.40 17.19 -20.42
N HIS A 31 9.40 16.33 -20.56
CA HIS A 31 9.36 14.99 -19.99
C HIS A 31 9.21 15.03 -18.46
N VAL A 32 9.97 15.85 -17.77
CA VAL A 32 9.89 16.00 -16.31
C VAL A 32 8.55 16.61 -15.88
N ARG A 33 8.00 17.56 -16.64
CA ARG A 33 6.73 18.23 -16.32
C ARG A 33 5.51 17.35 -16.53
N THR A 34 5.58 16.36 -17.42
CA THR A 34 4.47 15.46 -17.77
C THR A 34 4.51 14.14 -17.00
N ARG A 35 5.52 13.94 -16.16
CA ARG A 35 5.70 12.72 -15.38
C ARG A 35 5.48 12.96 -13.90
N PHE A 36 4.80 12.02 -13.27
CA PHE A 36 4.43 12.07 -11.87
C PHE A 36 5.18 10.97 -11.11
N TYR A 37 6.33 11.34 -10.52
CA TYR A 37 7.16 10.43 -9.72
C TYR A 37 6.83 10.58 -8.24
N GLY A 38 6.94 9.46 -7.49
CA GLY A 38 6.69 9.42 -6.06
C GLY A 38 5.26 9.01 -5.70
N LEU A 39 4.95 9.13 -4.40
CA LEU A 39 3.70 8.66 -3.80
C LEU A 39 2.65 9.77 -3.74
N TYR A 40 1.46 9.46 -4.20
CA TYR A 40 0.30 10.35 -4.17
C TYR A 40 -0.80 9.76 -3.28
N ARG A 41 -1.42 10.60 -2.47
CA ARG A 41 -2.57 10.20 -1.67
C ARG A 41 -3.80 10.07 -2.56
N GLY A 42 -4.46 8.92 -2.44
CA GLY A 42 -5.75 8.66 -3.08
C GLY A 42 -6.78 8.14 -2.10
N VAL A 43 -8.02 8.12 -2.55
CA VAL A 43 -9.15 7.48 -1.87
C VAL A 43 -9.79 6.52 -2.86
N VAL A 44 -10.01 5.27 -2.44
CA VAL A 44 -10.62 4.24 -3.30
C VAL A 44 -12.04 4.63 -3.68
N THR A 45 -12.35 4.59 -4.97
CA THR A 45 -13.68 4.87 -5.50
C THR A 45 -14.36 3.62 -6.08
N ASP A 46 -13.58 2.63 -6.52
CA ASP A 46 -14.08 1.36 -7.05
C ASP A 46 -13.03 0.26 -6.82
N ASN A 47 -13.44 -0.84 -6.23
CA ASN A 47 -12.60 -2.03 -6.00
C ASN A 47 -13.16 -3.30 -6.66
N ASN A 48 -14.20 -3.16 -7.50
CA ASN A 48 -14.82 -4.26 -8.23
C ASN A 48 -14.23 -4.38 -9.64
N ASP A 49 -12.97 -4.86 -9.69
CA ASP A 49 -12.24 -5.01 -10.96
C ASP A 49 -12.90 -6.05 -11.90
N PRO A 50 -13.39 -5.66 -13.08
CA PRO A 50 -14.06 -6.56 -14.02
C PRO A 50 -13.13 -7.65 -14.57
N ASN A 51 -11.82 -7.47 -14.48
CA ASN A 51 -10.84 -8.44 -14.96
C ASN A 51 -10.26 -9.33 -13.85
N SER A 52 -10.71 -9.17 -12.61
CA SER A 52 -10.26 -9.97 -11.45
C SER A 52 -8.73 -9.95 -11.25
N LEU A 53 -8.08 -8.80 -11.48
CA LEU A 53 -6.64 -8.60 -11.32
C LEU A 53 -6.29 -7.92 -10.00
N GLY A 54 -7.27 -7.69 -9.11
CA GLY A 54 -7.06 -6.98 -7.85
C GLY A 54 -6.80 -5.48 -8.00
N ARG A 55 -7.21 -4.88 -9.13
CA ARG A 55 -7.09 -3.45 -9.39
C ARG A 55 -8.15 -2.65 -8.66
N ILE A 56 -7.84 -1.41 -8.42
CA ILE A 56 -8.78 -0.42 -7.85
C ILE A 56 -8.82 0.83 -8.72
N LYS A 57 -9.90 1.63 -8.60
CA LYS A 57 -9.87 3.04 -8.99
C LYS A 57 -9.76 3.90 -7.75
N ALA A 58 -9.09 5.02 -7.89
CA ALA A 58 -8.94 5.97 -6.80
C ALA A 58 -9.04 7.41 -7.31
N GLN A 59 -9.64 8.26 -6.50
CA GLN A 59 -9.53 9.69 -6.66
C GLN A 59 -8.17 10.13 -6.11
N VAL A 60 -7.35 10.77 -6.96
CA VAL A 60 -6.01 11.27 -6.63
C VAL A 60 -5.97 12.77 -6.90
N PRO A 61 -6.40 13.63 -5.96
CA PRO A 61 -6.63 15.06 -6.21
C PRO A 61 -5.41 15.82 -6.70
N ALA A 62 -4.22 15.43 -6.24
CA ALA A 62 -2.96 16.08 -6.61
C ALA A 62 -2.57 15.85 -8.08
N VAL A 63 -3.16 14.85 -8.76
CA VAL A 63 -2.85 14.47 -10.15
C VAL A 63 -4.04 14.68 -11.06
N PHE A 64 -5.20 14.18 -10.67
CA PHE A 64 -6.43 14.14 -11.51
C PHE A 64 -7.51 15.13 -11.05
N GLY A 65 -7.31 15.86 -9.96
CA GLY A 65 -8.37 16.69 -9.36
C GLY A 65 -9.53 15.83 -8.85
N GLN A 66 -10.71 16.05 -9.42
CA GLN A 66 -11.93 15.31 -9.03
C GLN A 66 -12.24 14.09 -9.93
N ILE A 67 -11.35 13.78 -10.86
CA ILE A 67 -11.53 12.66 -11.80
C ILE A 67 -10.87 11.42 -11.18
N ASP A 68 -11.51 10.28 -11.31
CA ASP A 68 -10.96 9.00 -10.88
C ASP A 68 -9.77 8.58 -11.77
N SER A 69 -8.84 7.87 -11.20
CA SER A 69 -7.76 7.22 -11.94
C SER A 69 -8.31 6.13 -12.89
N GLY A 70 -7.49 5.71 -13.85
CA GLY A 70 -7.65 4.39 -14.45
C GLY A 70 -7.55 3.29 -13.39
N TRP A 71 -7.74 2.02 -13.82
CA TRP A 71 -7.55 0.86 -12.95
C TRP A 71 -6.09 0.74 -12.52
N ALA A 72 -5.81 0.98 -11.25
CA ALA A 72 -4.49 0.89 -10.66
C ALA A 72 -4.13 -0.57 -10.32
N MET A 73 -3.00 -1.05 -10.84
CA MET A 73 -2.49 -2.39 -10.56
C MET A 73 -2.05 -2.52 -9.10
N PRO A 74 -2.23 -3.71 -8.47
CA PRO A 74 -1.73 -3.95 -7.12
C PRO A 74 -0.20 -4.10 -7.09
N CYS A 75 0.47 -3.44 -6.14
CA CYS A 75 1.81 -3.78 -5.70
C CYS A 75 1.72 -4.39 -4.31
N VAL A 76 1.76 -5.72 -4.23
CA VAL A 76 1.55 -6.47 -3.00
C VAL A 76 2.81 -7.24 -2.60
N PRO A 77 2.99 -7.59 -1.31
CA PRO A 77 4.20 -8.26 -0.82
C PRO A 77 4.49 -9.61 -1.48
N TYR A 78 3.44 -10.33 -1.89
CA TYR A 78 3.56 -11.64 -2.51
C TYR A 78 2.37 -11.89 -3.44
N ALA A 79 2.67 -12.24 -4.69
CA ALA A 79 1.69 -12.64 -5.69
C ALA A 79 2.29 -13.65 -6.67
N GLY A 80 1.46 -14.53 -7.23
CA GLY A 80 1.85 -15.53 -8.22
C GLY A 80 0.61 -16.24 -8.77
N ASP A 81 0.83 -17.31 -9.56
CA ASP A 81 -0.28 -18.09 -10.10
C ASP A 81 -1.05 -18.77 -8.95
N GLN A 82 -2.24 -18.27 -8.68
CA GLN A 82 -3.18 -18.71 -7.63
C GLN A 82 -2.61 -18.68 -6.20
N VAL A 83 -1.56 -17.90 -5.95
CA VAL A 83 -0.93 -17.71 -4.64
C VAL A 83 -0.68 -16.22 -4.36
N GLY A 84 -0.75 -15.81 -3.08
CA GLY A 84 -0.47 -14.44 -2.72
C GLY A 84 -1.06 -13.99 -1.38
N ILE A 85 -0.77 -12.73 -1.02
CA ILE A 85 -1.42 -11.99 0.06
C ILE A 85 -2.33 -10.97 -0.60
N ALA A 86 -3.65 -11.19 -0.54
CA ALA A 86 -4.65 -10.37 -1.21
C ALA A 86 -5.59 -9.71 -0.18
N PHE A 87 -5.34 -8.43 0.09
CA PHE A 87 -6.21 -7.56 0.87
C PHE A 87 -6.58 -6.35 0.00
N LEU A 88 -7.75 -6.41 -0.63
CA LEU A 88 -8.26 -5.30 -1.42
C LEU A 88 -8.83 -4.23 -0.49
N PRO A 89 -8.39 -2.97 -0.63
CA PRO A 89 -8.91 -1.90 0.21
C PRO A 89 -10.39 -1.61 -0.14
N GLU A 90 -11.17 -1.32 0.90
CA GLU A 90 -12.57 -0.94 0.77
C GLU A 90 -12.73 0.41 0.06
N VAL A 91 -13.86 0.60 -0.62
CA VAL A 91 -14.25 1.91 -1.16
C VAL A 91 -14.28 2.94 -0.02
N GLY A 92 -13.65 4.08 -0.23
CA GLY A 92 -13.45 5.11 0.78
C GLY A 92 -12.15 5.01 1.56
N SER A 93 -11.39 3.91 1.48
CA SER A 93 -10.10 3.76 2.13
C SER A 93 -9.03 4.67 1.54
N GLY A 94 -8.10 5.13 2.38
CA GLY A 94 -6.91 5.86 1.96
C GLY A 94 -5.87 4.94 1.34
N VAL A 95 -5.40 5.28 0.13
CA VAL A 95 -4.41 4.49 -0.62
C VAL A 95 -3.27 5.36 -1.11
N TRP A 96 -2.10 4.76 -1.24
CA TRP A 96 -0.94 5.35 -1.90
C TRP A 96 -0.90 4.90 -3.35
N ILE A 97 -0.81 5.86 -4.26
CA ILE A 97 -0.76 5.63 -5.72
C ILE A 97 0.60 6.12 -6.24
N GLU A 98 1.20 5.28 -7.06
CA GLU A 98 2.34 5.59 -7.92
C GLU A 98 1.94 5.43 -9.39
N PHE A 99 2.85 5.77 -10.30
CA PHE A 99 2.64 5.64 -11.74
C PHE A 99 3.87 5.00 -12.38
N GLU A 100 3.69 3.96 -13.18
CA GLU A 100 4.81 3.27 -13.85
C GLU A 100 5.57 4.25 -14.74
N GLY A 101 6.86 4.43 -14.46
CA GLY A 101 7.69 5.42 -15.15
C GLY A 101 7.17 6.86 -15.08
N GLY A 102 6.31 7.16 -14.09
CA GLY A 102 5.66 8.45 -13.91
C GLY A 102 4.48 8.70 -14.86
N ASP A 103 4.05 7.72 -15.66
CA ASP A 103 2.95 7.86 -16.61
C ASP A 103 1.59 7.62 -15.95
N VAL A 104 0.77 8.66 -15.89
CA VAL A 104 -0.56 8.62 -15.24
C VAL A 104 -1.52 7.60 -15.84
N SER A 105 -1.23 7.10 -17.06
CA SER A 105 -2.04 6.06 -17.71
C SER A 105 -1.84 4.68 -17.08
N TYR A 106 -0.78 4.49 -16.29
CA TYR A 106 -0.41 3.24 -15.64
C TYR A 106 -0.31 3.40 -14.12
N PRO A 107 -1.43 3.65 -13.43
CA PRO A 107 -1.44 3.78 -11.98
C PRO A 107 -1.20 2.44 -11.30
N VAL A 108 -0.51 2.50 -10.15
CA VAL A 108 -0.22 1.36 -9.27
C VAL A 108 -0.59 1.75 -7.85
N TRP A 109 -1.40 0.96 -7.15
CA TRP A 109 -1.59 1.14 -5.71
C TRP A 109 -0.58 0.29 -4.94
N VAL A 110 0.16 0.96 -4.03
CA VAL A 110 1.33 0.38 -3.35
C VAL A 110 1.11 0.17 -1.85
N GLY A 111 -0.07 0.49 -1.35
CA GLY A 111 -0.43 0.31 0.05
C GLY A 111 -1.56 1.23 0.47
N CYS A 112 -1.89 1.16 1.76
CA CYS A 112 -2.96 1.94 2.36
C CYS A 112 -2.40 2.84 3.48
N TYR A 113 -3.21 3.81 3.92
CA TYR A 113 -2.93 4.61 5.11
C TYR A 113 -4.23 4.85 5.87
N TRP A 114 -4.13 4.97 7.18
CA TRP A 114 -5.25 5.36 8.03
C TRP A 114 -5.35 6.88 8.13
N ARG A 115 -6.55 7.38 8.07
CA ARG A 115 -6.89 8.75 8.48
C ARG A 115 -7.13 8.79 10.00
N ALA A 116 -7.42 9.96 10.52
CA ALA A 116 -7.72 10.11 11.95
C ALA A 116 -8.88 9.18 12.36
N SER A 117 -8.67 8.42 13.42
CA SER A 117 -9.65 7.48 14.00
C SER A 117 -9.96 6.21 13.15
N GLU A 118 -9.14 5.89 12.16
CA GLU A 118 -9.31 4.68 11.32
C GLU A 118 -8.42 3.51 11.75
N LEU A 119 -7.38 3.76 12.55
CA LEU A 119 -6.54 2.68 13.09
C LEU A 119 -7.39 1.74 13.94
N PRO A 120 -7.25 0.40 13.78
CA PRO A 120 -7.93 -0.54 14.68
C PRO A 120 -7.65 -0.24 16.15
N PRO A 121 -8.66 -0.34 17.04
CA PRO A 121 -8.59 0.22 18.40
C PRO A 121 -7.50 -0.39 19.28
N ASP A 122 -7.18 -1.67 19.10
CA ASP A 122 -6.26 -2.39 19.97
C ASP A 122 -4.78 -2.29 19.52
N VAL A 123 -4.50 -1.59 18.42
CA VAL A 123 -3.14 -1.50 17.89
C VAL A 123 -2.24 -0.67 18.82
N ALA A 124 -1.13 -1.29 19.23
CA ALA A 124 -0.08 -0.68 20.06
C ALA A 124 1.31 -1.19 19.61
N PRO A 125 2.41 -0.61 20.10
CA PRO A 125 3.75 -1.12 19.77
C PRO A 125 3.96 -2.61 20.07
N SER A 126 3.35 -3.13 21.15
CA SER A 126 3.36 -4.54 21.53
C SER A 126 2.17 -5.34 20.98
N VAL A 127 1.18 -4.71 20.32
CA VAL A 127 -0.01 -5.39 19.80
C VAL A 127 -0.13 -5.18 18.29
N LYS A 128 -0.15 -6.27 17.53
CA LYS A 128 -0.31 -6.29 16.07
C LYS A 128 -1.65 -6.93 15.72
N VAL A 129 -2.36 -6.34 14.78
CA VAL A 129 -3.74 -6.73 14.44
C VAL A 129 -3.91 -6.86 12.93
N ILE A 130 -4.59 -7.92 12.50
CA ILE A 130 -5.23 -8.00 11.19
C ILE A 130 -6.72 -8.03 11.46
N ALA A 131 -7.43 -6.98 11.07
CA ALA A 131 -8.86 -6.83 11.27
C ALA A 131 -9.58 -6.63 9.95
N THR A 132 -10.81 -7.13 9.84
CA THR A 132 -11.68 -6.99 8.67
C THR A 132 -12.92 -6.16 9.00
N VAL A 133 -13.64 -5.73 7.96
CA VAL A 133 -14.89 -4.93 8.09
C VAL A 133 -15.98 -5.70 8.86
N SER A 134 -16.17 -6.99 8.56
CA SER A 134 -16.90 -7.88 9.48
C SER A 134 -15.89 -8.25 10.54
N PRO A 135 -16.15 -8.04 11.84
CA PRO A 135 -15.11 -8.03 12.86
C PRO A 135 -14.45 -9.41 13.09
N PHE A 136 -13.80 -9.94 12.03
CA PHE A 136 -12.81 -10.98 12.14
C PHE A 136 -11.48 -10.35 12.50
N GLU A 137 -10.82 -10.84 13.52
CA GLU A 137 -9.57 -10.32 14.02
C GLU A 137 -8.55 -11.42 14.26
N LEU A 138 -7.31 -11.18 13.87
CA LEU A 138 -6.12 -11.90 14.30
C LEU A 138 -5.24 -10.92 15.08
N LYS A 139 -5.04 -11.18 16.37
CA LYS A 139 -4.30 -10.31 17.28
C LYS A 139 -3.11 -11.03 17.89
N PHE A 140 -1.95 -10.41 17.81
CA PHE A 140 -0.71 -10.79 18.49
C PHE A 140 -0.46 -9.79 19.61
N ASP A 141 -0.40 -10.25 20.84
CA ASP A 141 -0.05 -9.45 22.00
C ASP A 141 1.29 -9.92 22.56
N ASP A 142 2.37 -9.19 22.23
CA ASP A 142 3.72 -9.56 22.63
C ASP A 142 3.93 -9.44 24.15
N ASP A 143 3.35 -8.40 24.78
CA ASP A 143 3.47 -8.18 26.22
C ASP A 143 2.57 -9.16 27.02
N GLY A 144 1.37 -9.41 26.53
CA GLY A 144 0.46 -10.40 27.11
C GLY A 144 0.84 -11.86 26.78
N GLY A 145 1.77 -12.06 25.83
CA GLY A 145 2.22 -13.40 25.41
C GLY A 145 1.08 -14.24 24.82
N SER A 146 0.21 -13.64 24.02
CA SER A 146 -0.95 -14.33 23.46
C SER A 146 -1.15 -14.06 21.97
N LEU A 147 -1.70 -15.08 21.29
CA LEU A 147 -2.26 -15.00 19.96
C LEU A 147 -3.75 -15.32 20.03
N THR A 148 -4.60 -14.42 19.53
CA THR A 148 -6.05 -14.60 19.51
C THR A 148 -6.60 -14.47 18.10
N ILE A 149 -7.48 -15.38 17.72
CA ILE A 149 -8.33 -15.28 16.52
C ILE A 149 -9.78 -15.14 17.04
N THR A 150 -10.47 -14.11 16.56
CA THR A 150 -11.87 -13.82 16.91
C THR A 150 -12.71 -13.72 15.65
N ASP A 151 -13.89 -14.33 15.65
CA ASP A 151 -14.90 -14.13 14.59
C ASP A 151 -15.96 -13.09 15.00
N ASN A 152 -16.85 -12.77 14.06
CA ASN A 152 -17.93 -11.80 14.27
C ASN A 152 -19.06 -12.29 15.20
N ASN A 153 -19.04 -13.56 15.63
CA ASN A 153 -20.02 -14.14 16.57
C ASN A 153 -19.45 -14.23 17.99
N GLY A 154 -18.20 -13.83 18.20
CA GLY A 154 -17.51 -13.93 19.48
C GLY A 154 -16.86 -15.29 19.75
N ASN A 155 -16.76 -16.16 18.72
CA ASN A 155 -15.94 -17.37 18.84
C ASN A 155 -14.47 -16.99 18.84
N THR A 156 -13.69 -17.65 19.71
CA THR A 156 -12.25 -17.36 19.84
C THR A 156 -11.40 -18.63 19.79
N VAL A 157 -10.20 -18.45 19.24
CA VAL A 157 -9.07 -19.37 19.43
C VAL A 157 -7.97 -18.56 20.10
N THR A 158 -7.56 -18.96 21.29
CA THR A 158 -6.49 -18.27 22.03
C THR A 158 -5.34 -19.23 22.28
N LEU A 159 -4.13 -18.79 21.99
CA LEU A 159 -2.88 -19.44 22.38
C LEU A 159 -2.18 -18.51 23.37
N ASP A 160 -1.90 -19.04 24.57
CA ASP A 160 -1.18 -18.30 25.62
C ASP A 160 -0.34 -19.24 26.49
N SER A 161 0.19 -18.73 27.59
CA SER A 161 1.01 -19.53 28.52
C SER A 161 0.26 -20.67 29.20
N SER A 162 -1.08 -20.67 29.20
CA SER A 162 -1.93 -21.76 29.79
C SER A 162 -2.18 -22.88 28.78
N GLY A 163 -2.05 -22.62 27.48
CA GLY A 163 -2.24 -23.57 26.41
C GLY A 163 -3.05 -23.03 25.24
N ILE A 164 -3.97 -23.85 24.71
CA ILE A 164 -4.87 -23.51 23.61
C ILE A 164 -6.29 -23.56 24.11
N THR A 165 -7.03 -22.48 23.93
CA THR A 165 -8.46 -22.40 24.26
C THR A 165 -9.28 -22.17 23.00
N LEU A 166 -10.30 -22.98 22.77
CA LEU A 166 -11.35 -22.76 21.80
C LEU A 166 -12.63 -22.42 22.58
N SER A 167 -13.27 -21.30 22.28
CA SER A 167 -14.47 -20.85 22.99
C SER A 167 -15.47 -20.22 22.02
N ASN A 168 -16.78 -20.46 22.30
CA ASN A 168 -17.87 -19.71 21.68
C ASN A 168 -18.58 -18.78 22.66
N GLY A 169 -17.93 -18.49 23.79
CA GLY A 169 -18.47 -17.65 24.86
C GLY A 169 -19.19 -18.42 25.96
N SER A 170 -19.91 -19.52 25.65
CA SER A 170 -20.58 -20.35 26.62
C SER A 170 -19.90 -21.72 26.83
N GLU A 171 -19.37 -22.28 25.78
CA GLU A 171 -18.73 -23.59 25.77
C GLU A 171 -17.24 -23.43 25.39
N GLN A 172 -16.39 -24.27 25.98
CA GLN A 172 -14.95 -24.20 25.68
C GLN A 172 -14.25 -25.56 25.68
N VAL A 173 -13.18 -25.66 24.93
CA VAL A 173 -12.20 -26.73 24.99
C VAL A 173 -10.84 -26.12 25.31
N VAL A 174 -10.20 -26.60 26.36
CA VAL A 174 -8.86 -26.17 26.78
C VAL A 174 -7.89 -27.34 26.65
N VAL A 175 -6.80 -27.10 25.91
CA VAL A 175 -5.68 -28.02 25.82
C VAL A 175 -4.52 -27.39 26.60
N SER A 176 -4.25 -27.93 27.79
CA SER A 176 -3.14 -27.47 28.65
C SER A 176 -1.96 -28.45 28.62
N SER A 177 -0.90 -28.13 29.32
CA SER A 177 0.26 -29.03 29.46
C SER A 177 -0.03 -30.34 30.20
N SER A 178 -1.16 -30.45 30.90
CA SER A 178 -1.48 -31.58 31.75
C SER A 178 -2.79 -32.28 31.40
N SER A 179 -3.67 -31.65 30.64
CA SER A 179 -4.99 -32.19 30.35
C SER A 179 -5.68 -31.56 29.16
N VAL A 180 -6.67 -32.25 28.62
CA VAL A 180 -7.70 -31.68 27.73
C VAL A 180 -9.00 -31.60 28.53
N SER A 181 -9.56 -30.43 28.65
CA SER A 181 -10.79 -30.13 29.40
C SER A 181 -11.87 -29.60 28.48
N VAL A 182 -13.07 -30.11 28.58
CA VAL A 182 -14.26 -29.60 27.90
C VAL A 182 -15.20 -29.04 28.96
N ASN A 183 -15.66 -27.79 28.72
CA ASN A 183 -16.62 -27.09 29.58
C ASN A 183 -16.24 -27.15 31.09
N ASN A 184 -15.03 -26.61 31.39
CA ASN A 184 -14.52 -26.53 32.77
C ASN A 184 -14.49 -27.87 33.51
N GLY A 185 -14.23 -28.96 32.80
CA GLY A 185 -14.10 -30.29 33.39
C GLY A 185 -15.35 -31.16 33.33
N ALA A 186 -16.39 -30.77 32.59
CA ALA A 186 -17.52 -31.67 32.30
C ALA A 186 -17.06 -32.97 31.61
N LEU A 187 -16.00 -32.87 30.79
CA LEU A 187 -15.20 -34.00 30.33
C LEU A 187 -13.72 -33.61 30.44
N GLN A 188 -12.90 -34.44 31.06
CA GLN A 188 -11.47 -34.23 31.19
C GLN A 188 -10.70 -35.49 30.85
N VAL A 189 -9.64 -35.35 30.08
CA VAL A 189 -8.67 -36.40 29.77
C VAL A 189 -7.30 -35.92 30.27
N THR A 190 -6.67 -36.75 31.11
CA THR A 190 -5.37 -36.46 31.75
C THR A 190 -4.33 -37.47 31.33
#